data_f503df7069c416518df9e07cf823162e
#
_entry.id   f503df7069c416518df9e07cf823162e
#
_cell.length_a   1.000
_cell.length_b   1.000
_cell.length_c   1.000
_cell.angle_alpha   90.00
_cell.angle_beta   90.00
_cell.angle_gamma   90.00
#
_symmetry.space_group_name_H-M   'P 1'
#
loop_
_entity.id
_entity.type
_entity.pdbx_description
1 polymer ?
#
loop_
_entity_poly.entity_id
_entity_poly.type
_entity_poly.pdbx_seq_one_letter_code
_entity_poly.pdbx_strand_id
1 'polypeptide(L)'
;MLLVLAGSILTFAIVQEATVVEPYEKGAVVVEQKVDSSPVELNTVFRIEPLIEQKFRNIVRQAYDYSCGSAALTTVLNFYLGRSLSERQVMEGLLHYGESERIVSRRAFSMLDMKRLVTALGYPSGGFRATIDDLIDLDHPAIVPIQHAGFKHFVVLRTIRDGRVYMADPAVGNLSFTLAQFEEKWDDNVLFIVFPGSDKPLDNLELKEEDLRFIDDQTMTLLALERMPDFHEATARRIQNVLERQKNNPDGSVENTRKQLHYRRN
;
A
#
# COMPACT_ATOMS: atom_id res chain seq x y z
N MET A 1 49.76 -12.34 -37.56
CA MET A 1 48.85 -11.22 -37.22
C MET A 1 47.41 -11.68 -36.92
N LEU A 2 46.82 -12.57 -37.74
CA LEU A 2 45.42 -13.06 -37.54
C LEU A 2 45.25 -13.85 -36.21
N LEU A 3 46.25 -14.68 -35.82
CA LEU A 3 46.20 -15.47 -34.57
C LEU A 3 46.28 -14.62 -33.30
N VAL A 4 47.02 -13.49 -33.35
CA VAL A 4 47.08 -12.56 -32.22
C VAL A 4 45.80 -11.79 -32.03
N LEU A 5 45.15 -11.40 -33.12
CA LEU A 5 43.85 -10.76 -33.10
C LEU A 5 42.72 -11.71 -32.60
N ALA A 6 42.73 -12.96 -33.03
CA ALA A 6 41.78 -13.97 -32.53
C ALA A 6 41.99 -14.25 -31.02
N GLY A 7 43.22 -14.33 -30.57
CA GLY A 7 43.56 -14.49 -29.14
C GLY A 7 43.09 -13.30 -28.28
N SER A 8 43.25 -12.06 -28.75
CA SER A 8 42.84 -10.87 -28.02
C SER A 8 41.29 -10.71 -27.95
N ILE A 9 40.58 -11.13 -28.99
CA ILE A 9 39.10 -11.13 -29.02
C ILE A 9 38.57 -12.19 -28.00
N LEU A 10 39.19 -13.39 -27.98
CA LEU A 10 38.80 -14.46 -27.08
C LEU A 10 39.06 -14.08 -25.62
N THR A 11 40.21 -13.48 -25.31
CA THR A 11 40.48 -12.99 -23.94
C THR A 11 39.56 -11.86 -23.54
N PHE A 12 39.22 -10.95 -24.43
CA PHE A 12 38.28 -9.87 -24.15
C PHE A 12 36.85 -10.41 -23.88
N ALA A 13 36.37 -11.39 -24.66
CA ALA A 13 35.10 -12.03 -24.45
C ALA A 13 35.04 -12.78 -23.11
N ILE A 14 36.09 -13.52 -22.75
CA ILE A 14 36.20 -14.23 -21.43
C ILE A 14 36.22 -13.24 -20.26
N VAL A 15 36.91 -12.12 -20.39
CA VAL A 15 36.99 -11.08 -19.35
C VAL A 15 35.61 -10.38 -19.22
N GLN A 16 34.89 -10.14 -20.31
CA GLN A 16 33.55 -9.57 -20.28
C GLN A 16 32.54 -10.51 -19.62
N GLU A 17 32.57 -11.81 -19.92
CA GLU A 17 31.70 -12.80 -19.26
C GLU A 17 32.04 -12.93 -17.76
N ALA A 18 33.30 -12.86 -17.38
CA ALA A 18 33.73 -12.93 -15.98
C ALA A 18 33.43 -11.64 -15.16
N THR A 19 33.15 -10.52 -15.82
CA THR A 19 32.84 -9.23 -15.18
C THR A 19 31.36 -8.87 -15.19
N VAL A 20 30.50 -9.66 -15.84
CA VAL A 20 29.06 -9.49 -15.73
C VAL A 20 28.63 -9.98 -14.35
N VAL A 21 28.66 -9.08 -13.38
CA VAL A 21 28.00 -9.29 -12.10
C VAL A 21 26.49 -9.34 -12.43
N GLU A 22 25.92 -10.54 -12.42
CA GLU A 22 24.45 -10.66 -12.52
C GLU A 22 23.83 -9.80 -11.42
N PRO A 23 22.91 -8.91 -11.75
CA PRO A 23 22.24 -8.10 -10.74
C PRO A 23 21.54 -9.06 -9.76
N TYR A 24 21.80 -8.88 -8.47
CA TYR A 24 21.12 -9.65 -7.44
C TYR A 24 19.60 -9.58 -7.61
N GLU A 25 18.94 -10.68 -7.32
CA GLU A 25 17.47 -10.69 -7.32
C GLU A 25 16.92 -9.55 -6.46
N LYS A 26 15.81 -8.97 -6.90
CA LYS A 26 15.14 -7.88 -6.17
C LYS A 26 14.89 -8.28 -4.71
N GLY A 27 15.34 -7.46 -3.78
CA GLY A 27 15.25 -7.73 -2.34
C GLY A 27 16.39 -8.57 -1.75
N ALA A 28 17.36 -9.02 -2.54
CA ALA A 28 18.56 -9.68 -2.02
C ALA A 28 19.53 -8.63 -1.43
N VAL A 29 19.90 -8.82 -0.17
CA VAL A 29 20.94 -8.05 0.51
C VAL A 29 22.10 -8.99 0.80
N VAL A 30 23.28 -8.67 0.27
CA VAL A 30 24.49 -9.42 0.51
C VAL A 30 25.26 -8.76 1.65
N VAL A 31 25.51 -9.53 2.70
CA VAL A 31 26.35 -9.10 3.80
C VAL A 31 27.70 -9.81 3.66
N GLU A 32 28.72 -9.03 3.34
CA GLU A 32 30.11 -9.49 3.28
C GLU A 32 30.71 -9.44 4.68
N GLN A 33 31.05 -10.59 5.25
CA GLN A 33 31.79 -10.68 6.49
C GLN A 33 33.23 -11.06 6.20
N LYS A 34 34.14 -10.13 6.48
CA LYS A 34 35.61 -10.44 6.53
C LYS A 34 35.90 -11.02 7.89
N VAL A 35 36.36 -12.26 7.91
CA VAL A 35 36.83 -12.88 9.14
C VAL A 35 38.31 -12.48 9.28
N ASP A 36 38.66 -11.73 10.35
CA ASP A 36 40.02 -11.34 10.66
C ASP A 36 40.92 -12.59 10.67
N SER A 37 42.01 -12.53 9.94
CA SER A 37 43.03 -13.60 9.80
C SER A 37 42.67 -14.79 8.90
N SER A 38 41.56 -14.77 8.17
CA SER A 38 41.23 -15.82 7.20
C SER A 38 41.06 -15.23 5.80
N PRO A 39 41.56 -15.95 4.75
CA PRO A 39 41.28 -15.57 3.37
C PRO A 39 39.85 -15.88 2.94
N VAL A 40 38.96 -16.34 3.85
CA VAL A 40 37.61 -16.72 3.55
C VAL A 40 36.71 -15.51 3.75
N GLU A 41 36.12 -15.03 2.65
CA GLU A 41 35.03 -14.07 2.65
C GLU A 41 33.71 -14.87 2.71
N LEU A 42 32.93 -14.66 3.76
CA LEU A 42 31.61 -15.25 3.91
C LEU A 42 30.57 -14.27 3.37
N ASN A 43 30.01 -14.60 2.21
CA ASN A 43 28.91 -13.86 1.62
C ASN A 43 27.58 -14.51 2.04
N THR A 44 26.84 -13.85 2.92
CA THR A 44 25.50 -14.32 3.31
C THR A 44 24.45 -13.48 2.60
N VAL A 45 23.62 -14.14 1.80
CA VAL A 45 22.53 -13.48 1.08
C VAL A 45 21.25 -13.56 1.92
N PHE A 46 20.76 -12.40 2.32
CA PHE A 46 19.47 -12.28 2.99
C PHE A 46 18.43 -11.80 1.97
N ARG A 47 17.26 -12.42 1.94
CA ARG A 47 16.13 -11.93 1.15
C ARG A 47 15.28 -11.03 2.05
N ILE A 48 15.25 -9.73 1.77
CA ILE A 48 14.45 -8.74 2.47
C ILE A 48 13.36 -8.27 1.53
N GLU A 49 12.11 -8.48 1.92
CA GLU A 49 10.97 -7.88 1.22
C GLU A 49 10.87 -6.40 1.61
N PRO A 50 10.92 -5.46 0.65
CA PRO A 50 10.78 -4.04 0.95
C PRO A 50 9.48 -3.75 1.69
N LEU A 51 9.51 -2.87 2.69
CA LEU A 51 8.33 -2.51 3.49
C LEU A 51 7.15 -2.07 2.62
N ILE A 52 7.41 -1.37 1.52
CA ILE A 52 6.36 -0.94 0.60
C ILE A 52 5.69 -2.14 -0.10
N GLU A 53 6.41 -3.22 -0.41
CA GLU A 53 5.84 -4.42 -1.00
C GLU A 53 4.99 -5.18 0.02
N GLN A 54 5.48 -5.30 1.26
CA GLN A 54 4.71 -5.87 2.36
C GLN A 54 3.42 -5.07 2.61
N LYS A 55 3.53 -3.74 2.62
CA LYS A 55 2.41 -2.82 2.87
C LYS A 55 1.31 -2.94 1.82
N PHE A 56 1.67 -3.22 0.56
CA PHE A 56 0.73 -3.40 -0.54
C PHE A 56 0.53 -4.87 -0.95
N ARG A 57 0.88 -5.82 -0.08
CA ARG A 57 0.67 -7.24 -0.36
C ARG A 57 -0.81 -7.52 -0.58
N ASN A 58 -1.13 -8.17 -1.71
CA ASN A 58 -2.48 -8.51 -2.13
C ASN A 58 -3.41 -7.28 -2.28
N ILE A 59 -2.85 -6.13 -2.63
CA ILE A 59 -3.58 -4.90 -2.89
C ILE A 59 -3.16 -4.34 -4.24
N VAL A 60 -4.13 -3.96 -5.05
CA VAL A 60 -3.88 -3.14 -6.23
C VAL A 60 -3.72 -1.69 -5.77
N ARG A 61 -2.47 -1.20 -5.85
CA ARG A 61 -2.19 0.19 -5.52
C ARG A 61 -2.79 1.09 -6.58
N GLN A 62 -3.59 2.10 -6.16
CA GLN A 62 -4.16 3.06 -7.10
C GLN A 62 -3.05 3.84 -7.81
N ALA A 63 -3.17 3.92 -9.14
CA ALA A 63 -2.19 4.60 -10.00
C ALA A 63 -2.69 5.96 -10.50
N TYR A 64 -3.98 6.26 -10.35
CA TYR A 64 -4.61 7.46 -10.89
C TYR A 64 -5.31 8.25 -9.78
N ASP A 65 -5.45 9.54 -9.97
CA ASP A 65 -6.22 10.39 -9.08
C ASP A 65 -7.70 9.97 -9.11
N TYR A 66 -8.32 9.91 -7.94
CA TYR A 66 -9.74 9.53 -7.74
C TYR A 66 -10.12 8.10 -8.16
N SER A 67 -9.13 7.22 -8.35
CA SER A 67 -9.36 5.83 -8.79
C SER A 67 -9.46 4.81 -7.66
N CYS A 68 -9.59 5.24 -6.40
CA CYS A 68 -9.68 4.34 -5.25
C CYS A 68 -10.74 3.25 -5.42
N GLY A 69 -11.92 3.60 -5.97
CA GLY A 69 -13.00 2.65 -6.22
C GLY A 69 -12.64 1.58 -7.25
N SER A 70 -11.96 1.93 -8.35
CA SER A 70 -11.49 0.94 -9.33
C SER A 70 -10.39 0.06 -8.77
N ALA A 71 -9.44 0.62 -8.03
CA ALA A 71 -8.36 -0.14 -7.42
C ALA A 71 -8.87 -1.08 -6.30
N ALA A 72 -9.82 -0.63 -5.48
CA ALA A 72 -10.50 -1.48 -4.49
C ALA A 72 -11.25 -2.63 -5.16
N LEU A 73 -12.01 -2.35 -6.22
CA LEU A 73 -12.70 -3.39 -6.98
C LEU A 73 -11.71 -4.35 -7.65
N THR A 74 -10.63 -3.85 -8.24
CA THR A 74 -9.59 -4.69 -8.86
C THR A 74 -8.94 -5.59 -7.81
N THR A 75 -8.74 -5.09 -6.58
CA THR A 75 -8.20 -5.88 -5.46
C THR A 75 -9.13 -7.06 -5.15
N VAL A 76 -10.44 -6.84 -5.03
CA VAL A 76 -11.41 -7.92 -4.80
C VAL A 76 -11.45 -8.89 -5.98
N LEU A 77 -11.51 -8.40 -7.21
CA LEU A 77 -11.55 -9.24 -8.41
C LEU A 77 -10.31 -10.14 -8.53
N ASN A 78 -9.11 -9.63 -8.23
CA ASN A 78 -7.88 -10.38 -8.40
C ASN A 78 -7.59 -11.31 -7.22
N PHE A 79 -7.68 -10.81 -6.00
CA PHE A 79 -7.18 -11.52 -4.82
C PHE A 79 -8.26 -12.33 -4.09
N TYR A 80 -9.53 -12.08 -4.37
CA TYR A 80 -10.64 -12.87 -3.85
C TYR A 80 -11.29 -13.74 -4.93
N LEU A 81 -11.54 -13.20 -6.13
CA LEU A 81 -12.21 -13.93 -7.22
C LEU A 81 -11.25 -14.54 -8.25
N GLY A 82 -9.94 -14.42 -8.06
CA GLY A 82 -8.92 -15.07 -8.89
C GLY A 82 -8.80 -14.52 -10.31
N ARG A 83 -9.26 -13.28 -10.56
CA ARG A 83 -9.06 -12.62 -11.85
C ARG A 83 -7.66 -12.03 -11.94
N SER A 84 -7.22 -11.72 -13.14
CA SER A 84 -5.93 -11.08 -13.42
C SER A 84 -6.18 -9.82 -14.24
N LEU A 85 -6.76 -8.82 -13.62
CA LEU A 85 -7.13 -7.55 -14.25
C LEU A 85 -6.21 -6.43 -13.76
N SER A 86 -5.83 -5.53 -14.66
CA SER A 86 -5.19 -4.27 -14.27
C SER A 86 -6.26 -3.27 -13.81
N GLU A 87 -5.86 -2.32 -12.95
CA GLU A 87 -6.73 -1.21 -12.55
C GLU A 87 -7.31 -0.47 -13.76
N ARG A 88 -6.49 -0.27 -14.81
CA ARG A 88 -6.90 0.39 -16.03
C ARG A 88 -8.03 -0.36 -16.74
N GLN A 89 -7.95 -1.68 -16.86
CA GLN A 89 -9.02 -2.48 -17.48
C GLN A 89 -10.33 -2.38 -16.68
N VAL A 90 -10.24 -2.36 -15.34
CA VAL A 90 -11.41 -2.17 -14.49
C VAL A 90 -11.97 -0.75 -14.64
N MET A 91 -11.13 0.27 -14.70
CA MET A 91 -11.56 1.65 -14.98
C MET A 91 -12.30 1.78 -16.33
N GLU A 92 -11.73 1.21 -17.38
CA GLU A 92 -12.34 1.18 -18.72
C GLU A 92 -13.71 0.45 -18.69
N GLY A 93 -13.78 -0.67 -17.95
CA GLY A 93 -15.04 -1.38 -17.72
C GLY A 93 -16.06 -0.55 -16.94
N LEU A 94 -15.66 0.13 -15.87
CA LEU A 94 -16.51 1.02 -15.09
C LEU A 94 -17.05 2.18 -15.91
N LEU A 95 -16.26 2.75 -16.81
CA LEU A 95 -16.70 3.79 -17.75
C LEU A 95 -17.64 3.24 -18.81
N HIS A 96 -17.43 2.01 -19.28
CA HIS A 96 -18.24 1.39 -20.33
C HIS A 96 -19.62 0.94 -19.82
N TYR A 97 -19.69 0.29 -18.66
CA TYR A 97 -20.92 -0.25 -18.08
C TYR A 97 -21.61 0.70 -17.10
N GLY A 98 -20.87 1.68 -16.54
CA GLY A 98 -21.38 2.67 -15.61
C GLY A 98 -22.02 3.87 -16.29
N GLU A 99 -22.31 4.90 -15.49
CA GLU A 99 -22.83 6.17 -15.97
C GLU A 99 -21.67 7.13 -16.27
N SER A 100 -21.04 6.99 -17.44
CA SER A 100 -19.80 7.68 -17.80
C SER A 100 -19.85 9.21 -17.59
N GLU A 101 -20.93 9.88 -17.98
CA GLU A 101 -21.10 11.33 -17.78
C GLU A 101 -21.07 11.70 -16.29
N ARG A 102 -21.74 10.92 -15.44
CA ARG A 102 -21.76 11.12 -14.00
C ARG A 102 -20.42 10.78 -13.35
N ILE A 103 -19.75 9.75 -13.83
CA ILE A 103 -18.39 9.38 -13.37
C ILE A 103 -17.45 10.54 -13.64
N VAL A 104 -17.44 11.07 -14.85
CA VAL A 104 -16.56 12.21 -15.24
C VAL A 104 -16.91 13.45 -14.44
N SER A 105 -18.19 13.79 -14.28
CA SER A 105 -18.60 14.98 -13.53
C SER A 105 -18.26 14.90 -12.03
N ARG A 106 -18.41 13.73 -11.41
CA ARG A 106 -18.07 13.49 -10.00
C ARG A 106 -16.57 13.28 -9.78
N ARG A 107 -15.84 12.92 -10.83
CA ARG A 107 -14.44 12.43 -10.75
C ARG A 107 -14.31 11.23 -9.79
N ALA A 108 -15.32 10.35 -9.75
CA ALA A 108 -15.33 9.19 -8.87
C ALA A 108 -16.28 8.12 -9.39
N PHE A 109 -15.97 6.86 -9.09
CA PHE A 109 -16.85 5.72 -9.33
C PHE A 109 -17.82 5.56 -8.15
N SER A 110 -19.00 5.02 -8.43
CA SER A 110 -20.00 4.67 -7.41
C SER A 110 -20.12 3.16 -7.28
N MET A 111 -20.71 2.70 -6.17
CA MET A 111 -21.06 1.28 -5.99
C MET A 111 -22.00 0.77 -7.08
N LEU A 112 -22.85 1.65 -7.63
CA LEU A 112 -23.74 1.28 -8.74
C LEU A 112 -22.96 1.02 -10.02
N ASP A 113 -21.93 1.83 -10.31
CA ASP A 113 -21.05 1.60 -11.45
C ASP A 113 -20.28 0.27 -11.28
N MET A 114 -19.78 0.00 -10.06
CA MET A 114 -19.15 -1.28 -9.70
C MET A 114 -20.11 -2.45 -9.91
N LYS A 115 -21.36 -2.33 -9.43
CA LYS A 115 -22.38 -3.37 -9.61
C LYS A 115 -22.62 -3.69 -11.08
N ARG A 116 -22.77 -2.68 -11.92
CA ARG A 116 -22.98 -2.87 -13.36
C ARG A 116 -21.82 -3.63 -14.02
N LEU A 117 -20.58 -3.23 -13.71
CA LEU A 117 -19.40 -3.93 -14.24
C LEU A 117 -19.34 -5.38 -13.75
N VAL A 118 -19.46 -5.65 -12.46
CA VAL A 118 -19.32 -7.01 -11.94
C VAL A 118 -20.47 -7.91 -12.38
N THR A 119 -21.67 -7.35 -12.59
CA THR A 119 -22.79 -8.08 -13.21
C THR A 119 -22.47 -8.47 -14.67
N ALA A 120 -21.85 -7.57 -15.43
CA ALA A 120 -21.41 -7.87 -16.79
C ALA A 120 -20.28 -8.93 -16.82
N LEU A 121 -19.47 -9.01 -15.76
CA LEU A 121 -18.46 -10.08 -15.57
C LEU A 121 -19.06 -11.40 -15.09
N GLY A 122 -20.37 -11.45 -14.80
CA GLY A 122 -21.09 -12.67 -14.38
C GLY A 122 -21.11 -12.90 -12.86
N TYR A 123 -20.71 -11.93 -12.04
CA TYR A 123 -20.70 -12.08 -10.58
C TYR A 123 -21.96 -11.49 -9.94
N PRO A 124 -22.61 -12.23 -9.02
CA PRO A 124 -23.62 -11.66 -8.13
C PRO A 124 -22.99 -10.59 -7.23
N SER A 125 -23.70 -9.50 -7.00
CA SER A 125 -23.19 -8.41 -6.17
C SER A 125 -24.31 -7.55 -5.61
N GLY A 126 -24.06 -6.89 -4.50
CA GLY A 126 -25.04 -6.00 -3.87
C GLY A 126 -24.38 -4.92 -3.02
N GLY A 127 -25.07 -3.79 -2.95
CA GLY A 127 -24.82 -2.77 -1.94
C GLY A 127 -25.79 -2.97 -0.78
N PHE A 128 -25.28 -2.91 0.44
CA PHE A 128 -26.06 -3.14 1.66
C PHE A 128 -25.81 -1.99 2.64
N ARG A 129 -26.78 -1.77 3.50
CA ARG A 129 -26.61 -0.98 4.71
C ARG A 129 -26.47 -1.96 5.88
N ALA A 130 -25.47 -1.77 6.73
CA ALA A 130 -25.13 -2.73 7.78
C ALA A 130 -24.79 -2.01 9.09
N THR A 131 -24.77 -2.78 10.16
CA THR A 131 -24.24 -2.38 11.47
C THR A 131 -22.82 -2.92 11.66
N ILE A 132 -22.15 -2.51 12.72
CA ILE A 132 -20.82 -3.08 13.07
C ILE A 132 -20.96 -4.59 13.35
N ASP A 133 -22.03 -5.02 14.01
CA ASP A 133 -22.27 -6.44 14.30
C ASP A 133 -22.43 -7.26 13.01
N ASP A 134 -23.12 -6.72 12.00
CA ASP A 134 -23.22 -7.37 10.68
C ASP A 134 -21.85 -7.51 10.00
N LEU A 135 -20.93 -6.56 10.23
CA LEU A 135 -19.58 -6.63 9.67
C LEU A 135 -18.67 -7.62 10.41
N ILE A 136 -18.90 -7.84 11.70
CA ILE A 136 -18.16 -8.82 12.50
C ILE A 136 -18.45 -10.24 12.00
N ASP A 137 -19.71 -10.50 11.64
CA ASP A 137 -20.18 -11.79 11.15
C ASP A 137 -19.98 -11.98 9.63
N LEU A 138 -19.41 -10.97 8.94
CA LEU A 138 -19.22 -11.00 7.50
C LEU A 138 -18.08 -11.93 7.11
N ASP A 139 -18.39 -12.95 6.31
CA ASP A 139 -17.45 -13.97 5.81
C ASP A 139 -16.84 -13.63 4.42
N HIS A 140 -17.15 -12.47 3.87
CA HIS A 140 -16.69 -11.99 2.58
C HIS A 140 -15.93 -10.66 2.70
N PRO A 141 -14.92 -10.39 1.89
CA PRO A 141 -14.38 -9.05 1.78
C PRO A 141 -15.41 -8.10 1.18
N ALA A 142 -15.49 -6.89 1.70
CA ALA A 142 -16.43 -5.88 1.25
C ALA A 142 -15.73 -4.58 0.88
N ILE A 143 -16.22 -3.88 -0.13
CA ILE A 143 -15.78 -2.52 -0.43
C ILE A 143 -16.62 -1.56 0.40
N VAL A 144 -15.97 -0.73 1.20
CA VAL A 144 -16.62 0.24 2.07
C VAL A 144 -16.12 1.66 1.77
N PRO A 145 -17.01 2.66 1.78
CA PRO A 145 -16.62 4.05 1.74
C PRO A 145 -16.21 4.50 3.14
N ILE A 146 -15.08 5.17 3.24
CA ILE A 146 -14.64 5.82 4.47
C ILE A 146 -14.41 7.30 4.23
N GLN A 147 -14.54 8.10 5.28
CA GLN A 147 -14.09 9.50 5.28
C GLN A 147 -12.67 9.58 5.84
N HIS A 148 -11.73 10.00 5.01
CA HIS A 148 -10.35 10.20 5.44
C HIS A 148 -9.88 11.59 5.01
N ALA A 149 -9.38 12.37 5.95
CA ALA A 149 -8.87 13.73 5.71
C ALA A 149 -9.84 14.63 4.91
N GLY A 150 -11.15 14.48 5.09
CA GLY A 150 -12.19 15.25 4.41
C GLY A 150 -12.55 14.76 3.00
N PHE A 151 -12.01 13.64 2.56
CA PHE A 151 -12.32 13.00 1.28
C PHE A 151 -13.03 11.67 1.47
N LYS A 152 -14.01 11.40 0.60
CA LYS A 152 -14.63 10.07 0.48
C LYS A 152 -13.66 9.14 -0.26
N HIS A 153 -13.39 7.99 0.34
CA HIS A 153 -12.41 7.04 -0.17
C HIS A 153 -12.96 5.62 -0.07
N PHE A 154 -12.72 4.79 -1.09
CA PHE A 154 -13.10 3.38 -1.07
C PHE A 154 -11.93 2.52 -0.66
N VAL A 155 -12.17 1.65 0.31
CA VAL A 155 -11.22 0.65 0.80
C VAL A 155 -11.86 -0.73 0.79
N VAL A 156 -11.06 -1.79 0.84
CA VAL A 156 -11.55 -3.15 1.01
C VAL A 156 -11.48 -3.52 2.48
N LEU A 157 -12.63 -3.75 3.11
CA LEU A 157 -12.74 -4.41 4.41
C LEU A 157 -12.35 -5.88 4.22
N ARG A 158 -11.30 -6.34 4.87
CA ARG A 158 -10.83 -7.73 4.82
C ARG A 158 -11.53 -8.58 5.88
N THR A 159 -11.49 -8.15 7.12
CA THR A 159 -12.11 -8.82 8.27
C THR A 159 -12.11 -7.91 9.50
N ILE A 160 -12.87 -8.29 10.51
CA ILE A 160 -12.83 -7.74 11.86
C ILE A 160 -12.37 -8.85 12.80
N ARG A 161 -11.31 -8.60 13.56
CA ARG A 161 -10.76 -9.56 14.52
C ARG A 161 -10.20 -8.84 15.74
N ASP A 162 -10.46 -9.36 16.92
CA ASP A 162 -9.94 -8.85 18.21
C ASP A 162 -10.21 -7.35 18.43
N GLY A 163 -11.41 -6.88 18.04
CA GLY A 163 -11.82 -5.48 18.19
C GLY A 163 -11.14 -4.51 17.20
N ARG A 164 -10.51 -5.04 16.15
CA ARG A 164 -9.87 -4.25 15.10
C ARG A 164 -10.44 -4.60 13.72
N VAL A 165 -10.57 -3.58 12.90
CA VAL A 165 -11.00 -3.66 11.51
C VAL A 165 -9.77 -3.65 10.62
N TYR A 166 -9.54 -4.71 9.87
CA TYR A 166 -8.41 -4.85 8.94
C TYR A 166 -8.86 -4.51 7.53
N MET A 167 -8.14 -3.62 6.89
CA MET A 167 -8.50 -3.10 5.57
C MET A 167 -7.32 -3.10 4.62
N ALA A 168 -7.63 -3.27 3.34
CA ALA A 168 -6.73 -3.07 2.23
C ALA A 168 -7.09 -1.74 1.55
N ASP A 169 -6.26 -0.73 1.74
CA ASP A 169 -6.45 0.61 1.20
C ASP A 169 -5.60 0.78 -0.06
N PRO A 170 -6.19 1.08 -1.21
CA PRO A 170 -5.47 1.27 -2.47
C PRO A 170 -4.44 2.40 -2.46
N ALA A 171 -4.60 3.39 -1.60
CA ALA A 171 -3.69 4.54 -1.50
C ALA A 171 -2.59 4.33 -0.45
N VAL A 172 -2.93 3.68 0.66
CA VAL A 172 -2.07 3.59 1.84
C VAL A 172 -1.49 2.18 2.05
N GLY A 173 -2.17 1.13 1.56
CA GLY A 173 -1.81 -0.27 1.76
C GLY A 173 -2.61 -0.93 2.87
N ASN A 174 -2.11 -2.06 3.39
CA ASN A 174 -2.73 -2.73 4.53
C ASN A 174 -2.69 -1.85 5.78
N LEU A 175 -3.84 -1.70 6.43
CA LEU A 175 -3.98 -0.91 7.66
C LEU A 175 -5.07 -1.49 8.55
N SER A 176 -5.11 -1.07 9.82
CA SER A 176 -6.16 -1.45 10.73
C SER A 176 -6.59 -0.28 11.61
N PHE A 177 -7.89 -0.26 11.96
CA PHE A 177 -8.47 0.68 12.91
C PHE A 177 -9.07 -0.07 14.09
N THR A 178 -9.25 0.59 15.22
CA THR A 178 -10.17 0.10 16.23
C THR A 178 -11.60 0.19 15.70
N LEU A 179 -12.54 -0.59 16.27
CA LEU A 179 -13.95 -0.51 15.87
C LEU A 179 -14.48 0.92 15.97
N ALA A 180 -14.19 1.63 17.07
CA ALA A 180 -14.64 3.01 17.26
C ALA A 180 -14.07 3.99 16.20
N GLN A 181 -12.77 3.85 15.87
CA GLN A 181 -12.15 4.66 14.82
C GLN A 181 -12.75 4.38 13.44
N PHE A 182 -13.08 3.13 13.16
CA PHE A 182 -13.71 2.75 11.91
C PHE A 182 -15.14 3.28 11.83
N GLU A 183 -15.95 3.12 12.88
CA GLU A 183 -17.33 3.58 12.95
C GLU A 183 -17.44 5.10 12.69
N GLU A 184 -16.50 5.89 13.25
CA GLU A 184 -16.42 7.33 13.00
C GLU A 184 -16.14 7.67 11.53
N LYS A 185 -15.39 6.80 10.83
CA LYS A 185 -14.96 7.03 9.45
C LYS A 185 -15.89 6.40 8.41
N TRP A 186 -16.64 5.39 8.79
CA TRP A 186 -17.48 4.64 7.86
C TRP A 186 -18.66 5.47 7.37
N ASP A 187 -18.65 5.78 6.08
CA ASP A 187 -19.61 6.69 5.47
C ASP A 187 -20.96 5.99 5.21
N ASP A 188 -22.04 6.59 5.69
CA ASP A 188 -23.44 6.14 5.49
C ASP A 188 -23.75 4.70 5.93
N ASN A 189 -22.85 4.01 6.61
CA ASN A 189 -22.97 2.61 7.03
C ASN A 189 -23.29 1.65 5.87
N VAL A 190 -22.70 1.91 4.70
CA VAL A 190 -22.93 1.12 3.50
C VAL A 190 -21.69 0.31 3.12
N LEU A 191 -21.94 -0.83 2.48
CA LEU A 191 -20.89 -1.70 1.93
C LEU A 191 -21.33 -2.28 0.59
N PHE A 192 -20.36 -2.71 -0.20
CA PHE A 192 -20.55 -3.39 -1.45
C PHE A 192 -19.84 -4.74 -1.45
N ILE A 193 -20.58 -5.81 -1.71
CA ILE A 193 -20.06 -7.17 -1.75
C ILE A 193 -20.14 -7.70 -3.18
N VAL A 194 -19.09 -8.39 -3.61
CA VAL A 194 -19.07 -9.20 -4.83
C VAL A 194 -18.97 -10.65 -4.42
N PHE A 195 -19.99 -11.44 -4.72
CA PHE A 195 -20.02 -12.85 -4.36
C PHE A 195 -19.32 -13.71 -5.42
N PRO A 196 -18.65 -14.79 -5.02
CA PRO A 196 -17.91 -15.65 -5.94
C PRO A 196 -18.83 -16.46 -6.89
N GLY A 197 -20.13 -16.50 -6.62
CA GLY A 197 -21.08 -17.32 -7.39
C GLY A 197 -20.80 -18.81 -7.23
N SER A 198 -20.51 -19.49 -8.33
CA SER A 198 -20.09 -20.90 -8.34
C SER A 198 -18.57 -21.11 -8.19
N ASP A 199 -17.80 -20.05 -8.30
CA ASP A 199 -16.34 -20.12 -8.25
C ASP A 199 -15.89 -20.24 -6.78
N LYS A 200 -14.81 -21.02 -6.57
CA LYS A 200 -14.19 -21.08 -5.24
C LYS A 200 -13.36 -19.79 -5.03
N PRO A 201 -13.64 -19.01 -3.98
CA PRO A 201 -12.86 -17.83 -3.70
C PRO A 201 -11.43 -18.16 -3.29
N LEU A 202 -10.51 -17.24 -3.52
CA LEU A 202 -9.14 -17.29 -3.03
C LEU A 202 -9.08 -16.75 -1.60
N ASP A 203 -8.08 -17.22 -0.85
CA ASP A 203 -7.79 -16.82 0.53
C ASP A 203 -6.77 -15.67 0.64
N ASN A 204 -6.44 -15.04 -0.48
CA ASN A 204 -5.38 -14.02 -0.50
C ASN A 204 -5.74 -12.74 0.27
N LEU A 205 -7.02 -12.48 0.50
CA LEU A 205 -7.48 -11.39 1.35
C LEU A 205 -7.75 -11.79 2.79
N GLU A 206 -7.61 -13.07 3.15
CA GLU A 206 -7.67 -13.50 4.53
C GLU A 206 -6.49 -12.91 5.34
N LEU A 207 -6.75 -12.65 6.62
CA LEU A 207 -5.75 -12.10 7.52
C LEU A 207 -4.74 -13.18 7.92
N LYS A 208 -3.48 -12.97 7.56
CA LYS A 208 -2.36 -13.86 7.93
C LYS A 208 -1.57 -13.27 9.09
N GLU A 209 -0.83 -14.10 9.82
CA GLU A 209 0.01 -13.66 10.95
C GLU A 209 1.00 -12.53 10.59
N GLU A 210 1.49 -12.56 9.36
CA GLU A 210 2.39 -11.52 8.85
C GLU A 210 1.69 -10.17 8.61
N ASP A 211 0.36 -10.17 8.40
CA ASP A 211 -0.44 -8.94 8.26
C ASP A 211 -0.66 -8.24 9.61
N LEU A 212 -0.58 -8.97 10.73
CA LEU A 212 -0.71 -8.43 12.08
C LEU A 212 0.43 -7.48 12.48
N ARG A 213 1.49 -7.43 11.68
CA ARG A 213 2.61 -6.49 11.86
C ARG A 213 2.24 -5.05 11.47
N PHE A 214 1.20 -4.87 10.66
CA PHE A 214 0.70 -3.55 10.26
C PHE A 214 -0.26 -3.00 11.32
N ILE A 215 0.30 -2.71 12.48
CA ILE A 215 -0.38 -2.00 13.56
C ILE A 215 -0.52 -0.53 13.11
N ASP A 216 -1.59 0.13 13.58
CA ASP A 216 -1.86 1.53 13.24
C ASP A 216 -0.66 2.47 13.50
N ASP A 217 -0.66 3.61 12.81
CA ASP A 217 0.41 4.60 12.94
C ASP A 217 0.62 5.10 14.39
N GLN A 218 -0.42 5.08 15.22
CA GLN A 218 -0.31 5.47 16.63
C GLN A 218 0.48 4.42 17.43
N THR A 219 0.17 3.15 17.26
CA THR A 219 0.89 2.06 17.92
C THR A 219 2.33 1.96 17.41
N MET A 220 2.54 2.13 16.08
CA MET A 220 3.89 2.21 15.52
C MET A 220 4.66 3.40 16.07
N THR A 221 4.01 4.55 16.23
CA THR A 221 4.60 5.74 16.85
C THR A 221 4.95 5.49 18.32
N LEU A 222 4.06 4.87 19.09
CA LEU A 222 4.33 4.51 20.48
C LEU A 222 5.48 3.52 20.63
N LEU A 223 5.52 2.47 19.78
CA LEU A 223 6.62 1.50 19.79
C LEU A 223 7.95 2.13 19.33
N ALA A 224 7.91 3.04 18.37
CA ALA A 224 9.10 3.79 17.94
C ALA A 224 9.60 4.73 19.03
N LEU A 225 8.69 5.39 19.75
CA LEU A 225 9.01 6.25 20.90
C LEU A 225 9.62 5.45 22.04
N GLU A 226 9.09 4.26 22.34
CA GLU A 226 9.61 3.39 23.38
C GLU A 226 11.01 2.83 23.08
N ARG A 227 11.28 2.51 21.81
CA ARG A 227 12.56 1.92 21.36
C ARG A 227 13.63 2.93 20.94
N MET A 228 13.27 4.19 20.72
CA MET A 228 14.19 5.27 20.32
C MET A 228 14.06 6.47 21.27
N PRO A 229 14.67 6.42 22.47
CA PRO A 229 14.61 7.50 23.45
C PRO A 229 15.11 8.85 22.89
N ASP A 230 16.07 8.83 21.95
CA ASP A 230 16.56 10.05 21.28
C ASP A 230 15.50 10.78 20.46
N PHE A 231 14.46 10.08 20.03
CA PHE A 231 13.33 10.68 19.33
C PHE A 231 12.48 11.58 20.24
N HIS A 232 12.40 11.23 21.53
CA HIS A 232 11.74 12.05 22.57
C HIS A 232 12.44 13.39 22.74
N GLU A 233 13.77 13.39 22.83
CA GLU A 233 14.54 14.64 22.93
C GLU A 233 14.42 15.51 21.68
N ALA A 234 14.47 14.91 20.48
CA ALA A 234 14.33 15.64 19.23
C ALA A 234 12.93 16.25 19.08
N THR A 235 11.88 15.54 19.49
CA THR A 235 10.50 15.99 19.48
C THR A 235 10.27 17.06 20.53
N ALA A 236 10.78 16.89 21.76
CA ALA A 236 10.71 17.89 22.84
C ALA A 236 11.42 19.19 22.45
N ARG A 237 12.62 19.11 21.86
CA ARG A 237 13.34 20.28 21.32
C ARG A 237 12.57 20.97 20.20
N ARG A 238 11.90 20.21 19.35
CA ARG A 238 11.08 20.77 18.25
C ARG A 238 9.85 21.50 18.78
N ILE A 239 9.18 20.93 19.78
CA ILE A 239 8.04 21.56 20.45
C ILE A 239 8.49 22.83 21.21
N GLN A 240 9.60 22.78 21.94
CA GLN A 240 10.17 23.94 22.62
C GLN A 240 10.49 25.07 21.64
N ASN A 241 11.16 24.75 20.53
CA ASN A 241 11.46 25.73 19.47
C ASN A 241 10.22 26.37 18.86
N VAL A 242 9.12 25.61 18.71
CA VAL A 242 7.83 26.15 18.22
C VAL A 242 7.20 27.07 19.27
N LEU A 243 7.21 26.68 20.54
CA LEU A 243 6.67 27.48 21.65
C LEU A 243 7.48 28.75 21.87
N GLU A 244 8.80 28.70 21.76
CA GLU A 244 9.67 29.89 21.84
C GLU A 244 9.44 30.85 20.68
N ARG A 245 9.23 30.32 19.46
CA ARG A 245 8.87 31.14 18.30
C ARG A 245 7.51 31.84 18.48
N GLN A 246 6.51 31.11 18.99
CA GLN A 246 5.19 31.70 19.32
C GLN A 246 5.28 32.77 20.41
N LYS A 247 6.15 32.54 21.41
CA LYS A 247 6.36 33.51 22.50
C LYS A 247 7.06 34.78 22.01
N ASN A 248 7.97 34.65 21.05
CA ASN A 248 8.74 35.77 20.48
C ASN A 248 7.99 36.52 19.35
N ASN A 249 6.97 35.90 18.74
CA ASN A 249 6.10 36.51 17.73
C ASN A 249 4.61 36.29 18.07
N PRO A 250 4.07 37.00 19.08
CA PRO A 250 2.69 36.81 19.51
C PRO A 250 1.65 37.29 18.49
N ASP A 251 2.05 38.05 17.46
CA ASP A 251 1.20 38.56 16.38
C ASP A 251 1.04 37.58 15.20
N GLY A 252 1.68 36.41 15.27
CA GLY A 252 1.57 35.41 14.21
C GLY A 252 2.27 35.79 12.90
N SER A 253 3.05 36.88 12.88
CA SER A 253 3.86 37.22 11.72
C SER A 253 4.97 36.17 11.54
N VAL A 254 4.79 35.30 10.56
CA VAL A 254 5.82 34.35 10.13
C VAL A 254 6.86 35.16 9.38
N GLU A 255 7.96 35.49 10.04
CA GLU A 255 9.15 35.95 9.34
C GLU A 255 9.56 34.84 8.37
N ASN A 256 9.32 35.09 7.09
CA ASN A 256 9.45 34.15 6.00
C ASN A 256 10.95 33.92 5.69
N THR A 257 11.68 33.36 6.65
CA THR A 257 13.02 32.83 6.39
C THR A 257 12.86 31.60 5.52
N ARG A 258 12.69 31.81 4.22
CA ARG A 258 12.90 30.81 3.20
C ARG A 258 14.31 30.22 3.40
N LYS A 259 14.43 29.14 4.15
CA LYS A 259 15.60 28.27 4.04
C LYS A 259 15.54 27.69 2.63
N GLN A 260 16.31 28.24 1.71
CA GLN A 260 16.59 27.61 0.43
C GLN A 260 17.29 26.29 0.72
N LEU A 261 16.58 25.19 0.53
CA LEU A 261 17.17 23.87 0.46
C LEU A 261 17.97 23.81 -0.84
N HIS A 262 19.28 24.05 -0.76
CA HIS A 262 20.18 23.77 -1.86
C HIS A 262 20.33 22.25 -2.00
N TYR A 263 19.56 21.67 -2.90
CA TYR A 263 19.77 20.32 -3.39
C TYR A 263 21.04 20.33 -4.27
N ARG A 264 22.15 19.86 -3.75
CA ARG A 264 23.28 19.49 -4.61
C ARG A 264 22.94 18.14 -5.24
N ARG A 265 22.63 18.16 -6.53
CA ARG A 265 22.73 16.97 -7.37
C ARG A 265 24.23 16.71 -7.59
N ASN A 266 24.72 15.56 -7.12
CA ASN A 266 25.91 14.93 -7.64
C ASN A 266 25.48 13.95 -8.72
#